data_eeb2f970bacd2d3fc204b493b47c5274
#
_entry.id   eeb2f970bacd2d3fc204b493b47c5274
#
_cell.length_a   1.000
_cell.length_b   1.000
_cell.length_c   1.000
_cell.angle_alpha   90.00
_cell.angle_beta   90.00
_cell.angle_gamma   90.00
#
_symmetry.space_group_name_H-M   'P 1'
#
loop_
_entity.id
_entity.type
_entity.pdbx_description
1 polymer ?
#
loop_
_entity_poly.entity_id
_entity_poly.type
_entity_poly.pdbx_seq_one_letter_code
_entity_poly.pdbx_strand_id
1 'polypeptide(L)'
;MLSIEIFSDVICPWCFIGKRRMDNALAFEVGEGVSLRWRPFMLYPNIPLAGWDRFEFLKRRYGANADRARIPERLQQEAHDVGIELRYDLIQRTPNTLMAHRLIDWFYDQSINTQGLTATGEEGQVSDALASKAALAQQRIAEVLFQGYFCQGLNVGDADVLVDLAAEAGAETAGLKAFLLSEQGTDAVNAQLARAPDLGIAGVPGYLLGGGFLLPGAQSEETITKIVTRAKERFGG
;
A
#
# COMPACT_ATOMS: atom_id res chain seq x y z
N MET A 1 5.38 21.50 3.11
CA MET A 1 4.39 20.38 3.06
C MET A 1 4.95 19.16 3.81
N LEU A 2 4.19 18.51 4.72
CA LEU A 2 4.63 17.31 5.43
C LEU A 2 4.52 16.08 4.53
N SER A 3 5.64 15.39 4.28
CA SER A 3 5.66 14.09 3.60
C SER A 3 5.53 12.94 4.60
N ILE A 4 4.65 11.99 4.31
CA ILE A 4 4.48 10.74 5.07
C ILE A 4 4.68 9.57 4.10
N GLU A 5 5.73 8.79 4.32
CA GLU A 5 5.93 7.52 3.58
C GLU A 5 5.21 6.39 4.33
N ILE A 6 4.38 5.64 3.61
CA ILE A 6 3.56 4.53 4.13
C ILE A 6 4.16 3.21 3.66
N PHE A 7 4.85 2.51 4.53
CA PHE A 7 5.34 1.16 4.25
C PHE A 7 4.20 0.16 4.48
N SER A 8 3.88 -0.61 3.45
CA SER A 8 2.67 -1.43 3.42
C SER A 8 2.83 -2.66 2.54
N ASP A 9 2.07 -3.72 2.87
CA ASP A 9 1.86 -4.86 1.98
C ASP A 9 0.36 -5.02 1.69
N VAL A 10 -0.01 -5.23 0.44
CA VAL A 10 -1.41 -5.33 -0.02
C VAL A 10 -2.16 -6.55 0.55
N ILE A 11 -1.43 -7.52 1.12
CA ILE A 11 -2.01 -8.67 1.83
C ILE A 11 -1.95 -8.56 3.36
N CYS A 12 -1.63 -7.37 3.88
CA CYS A 12 -1.63 -7.08 5.31
C CYS A 12 -2.97 -6.47 5.74
N PRO A 13 -3.81 -7.15 6.53
CA PRO A 13 -5.10 -6.59 6.94
C PRO A 13 -4.94 -5.36 7.85
N TRP A 14 -3.88 -5.30 8.66
CA TRP A 14 -3.57 -4.13 9.47
C TRP A 14 -3.17 -2.91 8.63
N CYS A 15 -2.60 -3.13 7.42
CA CYS A 15 -2.34 -2.05 6.47
C CYS A 15 -3.64 -1.46 5.92
N PHE A 16 -4.64 -2.30 5.64
CA PHE A 16 -5.95 -1.83 5.20
C PHE A 16 -6.65 -1.02 6.29
N ILE A 17 -6.68 -1.54 7.53
CA ILE A 17 -7.22 -0.81 8.69
C ILE A 17 -6.47 0.51 8.90
N GLY A 18 -5.13 0.46 8.86
CA GLY A 18 -4.28 1.64 9.02
C GLY A 18 -4.52 2.70 7.94
N LYS A 19 -4.76 2.27 6.69
CA LYS A 19 -5.15 3.17 5.60
C LYS A 19 -6.46 3.89 5.91
N ARG A 20 -7.52 3.16 6.28
CA ARG A 20 -8.82 3.76 6.63
C ARG A 20 -8.70 4.78 7.76
N ARG A 21 -7.95 4.44 8.81
CA ARG A 21 -7.70 5.36 9.93
C ARG A 21 -6.90 6.59 9.52
N MET A 22 -5.91 6.42 8.63
CA MET A 22 -5.14 7.54 8.09
C MET A 22 -6.04 8.43 7.23
N ASP A 23 -6.86 7.86 6.34
CA ASP A 23 -7.79 8.61 5.49
C ASP A 23 -8.79 9.42 6.36
N ASN A 24 -9.36 8.81 7.41
CA ASN A 24 -10.27 9.48 8.32
C ASN A 24 -9.58 10.61 9.11
N ALA A 25 -8.37 10.34 9.64
CA ALA A 25 -7.61 11.34 10.39
C ALA A 25 -7.20 12.54 9.54
N LEU A 26 -6.97 12.34 8.23
CA LEU A 26 -6.54 13.37 7.29
C LEU A 26 -7.69 13.98 6.46
N ALA A 27 -8.95 13.59 6.71
CA ALA A 27 -10.10 14.03 5.92
C ALA A 27 -10.42 15.55 6.01
N PHE A 28 -9.89 16.23 7.04
CA PHE A 28 -10.15 17.64 7.33
C PHE A 28 -8.85 18.45 7.40
N GLU A 29 -8.83 19.54 8.11
CA GLU A 29 -7.71 20.48 8.28
C GLU A 29 -6.37 19.82 8.63
N VAL A 30 -6.40 18.66 9.32
CA VAL A 30 -5.22 17.89 9.65
C VAL A 30 -4.49 17.39 8.38
N GLY A 31 -5.25 17.06 7.33
CA GLY A 31 -4.71 16.60 6.05
C GLY A 31 -4.17 17.72 5.16
N GLU A 32 -4.50 18.99 5.43
CA GLU A 32 -3.99 20.11 4.64
C GLU A 32 -2.45 20.17 4.69
N GLY A 33 -1.81 20.26 3.54
CA GLY A 33 -0.35 20.28 3.44
C GLY A 33 0.33 18.96 3.81
N VAL A 34 -0.39 17.83 3.78
CA VAL A 34 0.17 16.48 3.93
C VAL A 34 0.20 15.78 2.59
N SER A 35 1.32 15.14 2.27
CA SER A 35 1.49 14.28 1.10
C SER A 35 1.80 12.84 1.55
N LEU A 36 1.07 11.86 0.99
CA LEU A 36 1.24 10.45 1.31
C LEU A 36 1.95 9.74 0.16
N ARG A 37 3.03 9.01 0.44
CA ARG A 37 3.76 8.19 -0.53
C ARG A 37 3.75 6.73 -0.08
N TRP A 38 3.14 5.84 -0.86
CA TRP A 38 3.18 4.40 -0.62
C TRP A 38 4.55 3.82 -0.96
N ARG A 39 5.04 2.97 -0.04
CA ARG A 39 6.31 2.26 -0.15
C ARG A 39 6.09 0.77 -0.02
N PRO A 40 6.73 -0.04 -0.85
CA PRO A 40 6.57 -1.48 -0.79
C PRO A 40 7.17 -2.07 0.49
N PHE A 41 6.48 -3.06 1.02
CA PHE A 41 6.98 -3.99 2.01
C PHE A 41 6.37 -5.37 1.71
N MET A 42 7.14 -6.43 1.77
CA MET A 42 6.65 -7.78 1.54
C MET A 42 6.72 -8.60 2.83
N LEU A 43 5.54 -8.94 3.39
CA LEU A 43 5.45 -9.79 4.59
C LEU A 43 6.02 -11.19 4.34
N TYR A 44 5.91 -11.66 3.11
CA TYR A 44 6.32 -13.01 2.70
C TYR A 44 7.11 -12.97 1.39
N PRO A 45 8.35 -12.43 1.39
CA PRO A 45 9.15 -12.25 0.18
C PRO A 45 9.51 -13.56 -0.53
N ASN A 46 9.44 -14.69 0.20
CA ASN A 46 9.76 -16.02 -0.32
C ASN A 46 8.55 -16.74 -0.97
N ILE A 47 7.39 -16.13 -1.07
CA ILE A 47 6.28 -16.69 -1.85
C ILE A 47 6.69 -16.65 -3.34
N PRO A 48 6.62 -17.78 -4.08
CA PRO A 48 6.94 -17.78 -5.50
C PRO A 48 5.97 -16.87 -6.29
N LEU A 49 6.38 -16.40 -7.46
CA LEU A 49 5.57 -15.50 -8.31
C LEU A 49 4.16 -16.06 -8.60
N ALA A 50 4.03 -17.38 -8.74
CA ALA A 50 2.73 -18.03 -8.90
C ALA A 50 1.82 -17.95 -7.67
N GLY A 51 2.34 -17.47 -6.53
CA GLY A 51 1.63 -17.49 -5.25
C GLY A 51 1.50 -18.90 -4.67
N TRP A 52 0.88 -19.00 -3.52
CA TRP A 52 0.54 -20.27 -2.88
C TRP A 52 -0.97 -20.43 -2.77
N ASP A 53 -1.45 -21.67 -2.77
CA ASP A 53 -2.80 -21.99 -2.29
C ASP A 53 -2.96 -21.48 -0.86
N ARG A 54 -4.09 -20.83 -0.57
CA ARG A 54 -4.35 -20.17 0.71
C ARG A 54 -4.36 -21.18 1.87
N PHE A 55 -4.97 -22.35 1.67
CA PHE A 55 -5.05 -23.37 2.70
C PHE A 55 -3.67 -23.96 3.01
N GLU A 56 -2.90 -24.30 1.98
CA GLU A 56 -1.54 -24.82 2.16
C GLU A 56 -0.60 -23.80 2.82
N PHE A 57 -0.74 -22.52 2.49
CA PHE A 57 0.00 -21.45 3.15
C PHE A 57 -0.35 -21.39 4.66
N LEU A 58 -1.63 -21.37 5.01
CA LEU A 58 -2.07 -21.29 6.39
C LEU A 58 -1.69 -22.55 7.19
N LYS A 59 -1.81 -23.73 6.57
CA LYS A 59 -1.41 -25.00 7.18
C LYS A 59 0.08 -25.02 7.55
N ARG A 60 0.95 -24.52 6.66
CA ARG A 60 2.39 -24.39 6.95
C ARG A 60 2.66 -23.41 8.07
N ARG A 61 1.89 -22.35 8.18
CA ARG A 61 2.11 -21.27 9.15
C ARG A 61 1.48 -21.57 10.53
N TYR A 62 0.31 -22.20 10.56
CA TYR A 62 -0.52 -22.36 11.77
C TYR A 62 -0.83 -23.82 12.10
N GLY A 63 -0.34 -24.78 11.31
CA GLY A 63 -0.54 -26.21 11.51
C GLY A 63 -1.78 -26.78 10.79
N ALA A 64 -1.99 -28.09 10.96
CA ALA A 64 -2.98 -28.86 10.19
C ALA A 64 -4.44 -28.42 10.40
N ASN A 65 -4.75 -27.78 11.53
CA ASN A 65 -6.10 -27.32 11.87
C ASN A 65 -6.36 -25.85 11.45
N ALA A 66 -5.54 -25.30 10.55
CA ALA A 66 -5.74 -23.95 10.08
C ALA A 66 -7.07 -23.83 9.33
N ASP A 67 -7.89 -22.88 9.76
CA ASP A 67 -9.13 -22.50 9.08
C ASP A 67 -8.88 -21.23 8.26
N ARG A 68 -9.12 -21.31 6.96
CA ARG A 68 -8.88 -20.18 6.06
C ARG A 68 -9.93 -19.08 6.19
N ALA A 69 -11.10 -19.37 6.69
CA ALA A 69 -12.16 -18.39 6.93
C ALA A 69 -12.02 -17.70 8.29
N ARG A 70 -11.18 -18.24 9.17
CA ARG A 70 -11.03 -17.71 10.53
C ARG A 70 -10.34 -16.35 10.51
N ILE A 71 -11.05 -15.35 11.02
CA ILE A 71 -10.52 -14.03 11.31
C ILE A 71 -10.34 -13.93 12.83
N PRO A 72 -9.15 -13.56 13.35
CA PRO A 72 -8.99 -13.28 14.77
C PRO A 72 -10.00 -12.22 15.24
N GLU A 73 -10.66 -12.44 16.36
CA GLU A 73 -11.74 -11.57 16.87
C GLU A 73 -11.33 -10.09 16.94
N ARG A 74 -10.15 -9.82 17.49
CA ARG A 74 -9.61 -8.45 17.52
C ARG A 74 -9.50 -7.85 16.13
N LEU A 75 -8.99 -8.59 15.14
CA LEU A 75 -8.85 -8.09 13.77
C LEU A 75 -10.20 -7.82 13.13
N GLN A 76 -11.19 -8.68 13.39
CA GLN A 76 -12.55 -8.51 12.89
C GLN A 76 -13.19 -7.25 13.46
N GLN A 77 -13.06 -7.01 14.78
CA GLN A 77 -13.59 -5.82 15.42
C GLN A 77 -12.92 -4.54 14.89
N GLU A 78 -11.59 -4.50 14.83
CA GLU A 78 -10.83 -3.35 14.35
C GLU A 78 -11.12 -3.02 12.87
N ALA A 79 -11.39 -4.03 12.04
CA ALA A 79 -11.83 -3.85 10.66
C ALA A 79 -13.26 -3.31 10.58
N HIS A 80 -14.18 -3.88 11.37
CA HIS A 80 -15.57 -3.44 11.45
C HIS A 80 -15.67 -1.97 11.88
N ASP A 81 -14.88 -1.53 12.87
CA ASP A 81 -14.89 -0.18 13.41
C ASP A 81 -14.51 0.89 12.37
N VAL A 82 -13.81 0.50 11.30
CA VAL A 82 -13.45 1.38 10.17
C VAL A 82 -14.21 1.05 8.87
N GLY A 83 -15.31 0.29 8.98
CA GLY A 83 -16.19 -0.03 7.85
C GLY A 83 -15.61 -1.03 6.86
N ILE A 84 -14.70 -1.92 7.29
CA ILE A 84 -14.13 -2.99 6.46
C ILE A 84 -14.82 -4.31 6.79
N GLU A 85 -15.43 -4.94 5.80
CA GLU A 85 -15.94 -6.31 5.88
C GLU A 85 -14.91 -7.29 5.30
N LEU A 86 -14.16 -7.95 6.18
CA LEU A 86 -13.16 -8.93 5.78
C LEU A 86 -13.82 -10.25 5.35
N ARG A 87 -13.59 -10.67 4.12
CA ARG A 87 -14.13 -11.90 3.53
C ARG A 87 -13.02 -12.93 3.29
N TYR A 88 -12.40 -13.42 4.38
CA TYR A 88 -11.33 -14.43 4.32
C TYR A 88 -11.81 -15.75 3.70
N ASP A 89 -13.11 -16.04 3.79
CA ASP A 89 -13.77 -17.18 3.14
C ASP A 89 -13.62 -17.16 1.62
N LEU A 90 -13.51 -15.98 0.99
CA LEU A 90 -13.36 -15.82 -0.45
C LEU A 90 -11.90 -15.97 -0.91
N ILE A 91 -10.92 -15.75 -0.03
CA ILE A 91 -9.51 -15.75 -0.42
C ILE A 91 -9.02 -17.17 -0.71
N GLN A 92 -8.67 -17.45 -1.96
CA GLN A 92 -8.18 -18.76 -2.43
C GLN A 92 -6.65 -18.81 -2.56
N ARG A 93 -5.98 -17.65 -2.71
CA ARG A 93 -4.54 -17.55 -2.96
C ARG A 93 -3.88 -16.61 -1.96
N THR A 94 -2.65 -16.95 -1.54
CA THR A 94 -1.73 -16.00 -0.92
C THR A 94 -0.70 -15.63 -1.99
N PRO A 95 -0.81 -14.44 -2.60
CA PRO A 95 0.01 -14.05 -3.74
C PRO A 95 1.42 -13.65 -3.33
N ASN A 96 2.36 -13.67 -4.29
CA ASN A 96 3.51 -12.81 -4.25
C ASN A 96 3.07 -11.38 -4.58
N THR A 97 3.45 -10.41 -3.78
CA THR A 97 2.92 -9.04 -3.88
C THR A 97 3.82 -8.09 -4.68
N LEU A 98 4.92 -8.57 -5.25
CA LEU A 98 5.86 -7.74 -6.04
C LEU A 98 5.16 -7.03 -7.20
N MET A 99 4.31 -7.74 -7.95
CA MET A 99 3.59 -7.17 -9.10
C MET A 99 2.60 -6.08 -8.67
N ALA A 100 1.89 -6.27 -7.56
CA ALA A 100 1.01 -5.26 -6.99
C ALA A 100 1.78 -4.02 -6.50
N HIS A 101 2.96 -4.19 -5.91
CA HIS A 101 3.82 -3.08 -5.53
C HIS A 101 4.36 -2.31 -6.75
N ARG A 102 4.70 -3.01 -7.83
CA ARG A 102 5.08 -2.37 -9.10
C ARG A 102 3.92 -1.55 -9.68
N LEU A 103 2.68 -2.05 -9.56
CA LEU A 103 1.49 -1.33 -9.98
C LEU A 103 1.29 -0.05 -9.15
N ILE A 104 1.44 -0.10 -7.82
CA ILE A 104 1.33 1.09 -6.95
C ILE A 104 2.37 2.14 -7.34
N ASP A 105 3.61 1.72 -7.62
CA ASP A 105 4.69 2.63 -8.03
C ASP A 105 4.44 3.21 -9.44
N TRP A 106 3.93 2.38 -10.36
CA TRP A 106 3.52 2.81 -11.70
C TRP A 106 2.45 3.92 -11.65
N PHE A 107 1.46 3.83 -10.75
CA PHE A 107 0.44 4.88 -10.56
C PHE A 107 1.06 6.23 -10.16
N TYR A 108 2.12 6.20 -9.36
CA TYR A 108 2.85 7.41 -9.01
C TYR A 108 3.58 7.99 -10.22
N ASP A 109 4.33 7.15 -10.93
CA ASP A 109 5.16 7.57 -12.05
C ASP A 109 4.32 8.08 -13.24
N GLN A 110 3.21 7.42 -13.57
CA GLN A 110 2.30 7.89 -14.61
C GLN A 110 1.70 9.26 -14.27
N SER A 111 1.39 9.50 -13.01
CA SER A 111 0.85 10.80 -12.56
C SER A 111 1.86 11.93 -12.69
N ILE A 112 3.16 11.64 -12.61
CA ILE A 112 4.25 12.59 -12.84
C ILE A 112 4.53 12.76 -14.33
N ASN A 113 4.63 11.66 -15.10
CA ASN A 113 5.06 11.65 -16.49
C ASN A 113 4.02 12.25 -17.46
N THR A 114 2.71 12.17 -17.16
CA THR A 114 1.64 12.74 -18.01
C THR A 114 1.75 14.25 -18.21
N GLN A 115 2.65 14.94 -17.53
CA GLN A 115 2.90 16.37 -17.71
C GLN A 115 4.23 16.71 -18.41
N GLY A 116 4.87 15.74 -19.08
CA GLY A 116 6.05 15.99 -19.92
C GLY A 116 7.34 16.25 -19.14
N LEU A 117 7.38 15.96 -17.86
CA LEU A 117 8.59 15.98 -17.05
C LEU A 117 9.27 14.61 -17.18
N THR A 118 10.09 14.44 -18.22
CA THR A 118 10.97 13.28 -18.33
C THR A 118 11.97 13.31 -17.18
N ALA A 119 12.13 12.16 -16.52
CA ALA A 119 13.21 11.90 -15.57
C ALA A 119 14.58 11.83 -16.34
N THR A 120 14.99 12.94 -16.96
CA THR A 120 16.32 13.08 -17.56
C THR A 120 17.03 14.26 -16.89
N GLY A 121 17.84 13.89 -15.88
CA GLY A 121 19.08 14.60 -15.57
C GLY A 121 18.97 16.08 -15.27
N GLU A 122 18.46 16.39 -14.16
CA GLU A 122 18.78 17.41 -13.15
C GLU A 122 17.73 17.20 -12.06
N GLU A 123 18.10 17.29 -10.80
CA GLU A 123 17.17 17.13 -9.65
C GLU A 123 16.08 18.21 -9.71
N GLY A 124 15.15 18.05 -10.66
CA GLY A 124 13.98 18.88 -10.80
C GLY A 124 13.02 18.52 -9.65
N GLN A 125 12.86 19.40 -8.68
CA GLN A 125 11.86 19.30 -7.63
C GLN A 125 10.50 19.11 -8.28
N VAL A 126 9.91 17.91 -8.08
CA VAL A 126 8.50 17.66 -8.43
C VAL A 126 7.69 18.69 -7.66
N SER A 127 6.89 19.51 -8.37
CA SER A 127 6.08 20.53 -7.69
C SER A 127 5.14 19.87 -6.67
N ASP A 128 4.87 20.55 -5.55
CA ASP A 128 3.99 20.06 -4.50
C ASP A 128 2.62 19.62 -5.03
N ALA A 129 2.09 20.34 -6.03
CA ALA A 129 0.82 19.99 -6.67
C ALA A 129 0.89 18.66 -7.43
N LEU A 130 2.00 18.39 -8.11
CA LEU A 130 2.21 17.17 -8.88
C LEU A 130 2.45 15.97 -7.94
N ALA A 131 3.25 16.16 -6.89
CA ALA A 131 3.45 15.17 -5.84
C ALA A 131 2.12 14.80 -5.15
N SER A 132 1.26 15.79 -4.88
CA SER A 132 -0.06 15.56 -4.29
C SER A 132 -0.99 14.78 -5.23
N LYS A 133 -0.97 15.07 -6.54
CA LYS A 133 -1.73 14.31 -7.55
C LYS A 133 -1.28 12.86 -7.63
N ALA A 134 0.03 12.61 -7.65
CA ALA A 134 0.62 11.29 -7.67
C ALA A 134 0.30 10.50 -6.38
N ALA A 135 0.35 11.16 -5.24
CA ALA A 135 -0.05 10.60 -3.96
C ALA A 135 -1.52 10.15 -3.96
N LEU A 136 -2.44 10.97 -4.48
CA LEU A 136 -3.86 10.62 -4.60
C LEU A 136 -4.08 9.42 -5.55
N ALA A 137 -3.31 9.31 -6.63
CA ALA A 137 -3.37 8.15 -7.53
C ALA A 137 -2.94 6.87 -6.81
N GLN A 138 -1.84 6.91 -6.02
CA GLN A 138 -1.44 5.77 -5.19
C GLN A 138 -2.47 5.41 -4.11
N GLN A 139 -3.10 6.40 -3.49
CA GLN A 139 -4.16 6.16 -2.50
C GLN A 139 -5.35 5.41 -3.11
N ARG A 140 -5.77 5.77 -4.33
CA ARG A 140 -6.86 5.08 -5.02
C ARG A 140 -6.52 3.63 -5.35
N ILE A 141 -5.38 3.38 -5.98
CA ILE A 141 -5.01 2.00 -6.32
C ILE A 141 -4.76 1.14 -5.08
N ALA A 142 -4.16 1.68 -4.01
CA ALA A 142 -3.98 0.95 -2.76
C ALA A 142 -5.34 0.55 -2.14
N GLU A 143 -6.33 1.45 -2.16
CA GLU A 143 -7.69 1.15 -1.71
C GLU A 143 -8.32 0.01 -2.50
N VAL A 144 -8.28 0.10 -3.84
CA VAL A 144 -8.87 -0.91 -4.73
C VAL A 144 -8.19 -2.28 -4.56
N LEU A 145 -6.86 -2.30 -4.41
CA LEU A 145 -6.12 -3.54 -4.15
C LEU A 145 -6.52 -4.19 -2.82
N PHE A 146 -6.64 -3.41 -1.74
CA PHE A 146 -7.08 -3.93 -0.44
C PHE A 146 -8.52 -4.46 -0.50
N GLN A 147 -9.43 -3.73 -1.13
CA GLN A 147 -10.82 -4.15 -1.33
C GLN A 147 -10.90 -5.43 -2.16
N GLY A 148 -10.20 -5.48 -3.29
CA GLY A 148 -10.13 -6.65 -4.15
C GLY A 148 -9.66 -7.89 -3.40
N TYR A 149 -8.58 -7.78 -2.63
CA TYR A 149 -8.05 -8.92 -1.89
C TYR A 149 -8.91 -9.31 -0.69
N PHE A 150 -9.22 -8.36 0.21
CA PHE A 150 -9.83 -8.67 1.50
C PHE A 150 -11.35 -8.77 1.48
N CYS A 151 -12.03 -8.05 0.59
CA CYS A 151 -13.49 -8.01 0.54
C CYS A 151 -14.06 -8.83 -0.62
N GLN A 152 -13.28 -9.05 -1.69
CA GLN A 152 -13.72 -9.76 -2.89
C GLN A 152 -12.97 -11.08 -3.13
N GLY A 153 -11.87 -11.35 -2.41
CA GLY A 153 -11.06 -12.56 -2.52
C GLY A 153 -10.24 -12.66 -3.82
N LEU A 154 -10.03 -11.53 -4.52
CA LEU A 154 -9.31 -11.47 -5.78
C LEU A 154 -7.81 -11.77 -5.59
N ASN A 155 -7.20 -12.43 -6.59
CA ASN A 155 -5.77 -12.71 -6.57
C ASN A 155 -4.97 -11.49 -7.06
N VAL A 156 -4.54 -10.62 -6.13
CA VAL A 156 -3.73 -9.42 -6.45
C VAL A 156 -2.27 -9.73 -6.85
N GLY A 157 -1.95 -10.98 -7.15
CA GLY A 157 -0.72 -11.42 -7.81
C GLY A 157 -0.93 -11.81 -9.27
N ASP A 158 -2.15 -11.68 -9.79
CA ASP A 158 -2.51 -12.00 -11.17
C ASP A 158 -2.56 -10.74 -12.03
N ALA A 159 -1.92 -10.77 -13.20
CA ALA A 159 -1.79 -9.59 -14.05
C ALA A 159 -3.14 -9.11 -14.63
N ASP A 160 -4.06 -10.02 -14.96
CA ASP A 160 -5.38 -9.65 -15.49
C ASP A 160 -6.23 -9.00 -14.39
N VAL A 161 -6.23 -9.57 -13.18
CA VAL A 161 -6.89 -8.98 -12.02
C VAL A 161 -6.32 -7.58 -11.71
N LEU A 162 -5.01 -7.42 -11.76
CA LEU A 162 -4.37 -6.12 -11.51
C LEU A 162 -4.72 -5.07 -12.56
N VAL A 163 -4.89 -5.46 -13.83
CA VAL A 163 -5.36 -4.56 -14.90
C VAL A 163 -6.79 -4.10 -14.64
N ASP A 164 -7.69 -5.01 -14.26
CA ASP A 164 -9.08 -4.69 -13.94
C ASP A 164 -9.17 -3.74 -12.73
N LEU A 165 -8.42 -4.02 -11.68
CA LEU A 165 -8.34 -3.16 -10.49
C LEU A 165 -7.72 -1.79 -10.81
N ALA A 166 -6.75 -1.71 -11.72
CA ALA A 166 -6.20 -0.45 -12.20
C ALA A 166 -7.23 0.39 -12.96
N ALA A 167 -8.05 -0.25 -13.80
CA ALA A 167 -9.17 0.43 -14.48
C ALA A 167 -10.19 0.97 -13.47
N GLU A 168 -10.55 0.19 -12.45
CA GLU A 168 -11.43 0.61 -11.35
C GLU A 168 -10.84 1.82 -10.60
N ALA A 169 -9.51 1.85 -10.41
CA ALA A 169 -8.81 3.00 -9.82
C ALA A 169 -8.70 4.21 -10.76
N GLY A 170 -9.22 4.13 -11.99
CA GLY A 170 -9.27 5.21 -12.96
C GLY A 170 -8.02 5.36 -13.84
N ALA A 171 -7.24 4.28 -14.02
CA ALA A 171 -6.09 4.30 -14.92
C ALA A 171 -6.47 3.96 -16.38
N GLU A 172 -5.74 4.56 -17.31
CA GLU A 172 -5.67 4.06 -18.70
C GLU A 172 -4.82 2.78 -18.71
N THR A 173 -5.42 1.66 -19.10
CA THR A 173 -4.78 0.33 -18.98
C THR A 173 -4.06 -0.15 -20.24
N ALA A 174 -4.05 0.66 -21.32
CA ALA A 174 -3.34 0.32 -22.54
C ALA A 174 -1.85 0.05 -22.26
N GLY A 175 -1.37 -1.15 -22.57
CA GLY A 175 0.01 -1.57 -22.30
C GLY A 175 0.31 -1.99 -20.84
N LEU A 176 -0.59 -1.78 -19.88
CA LEU A 176 -0.36 -2.11 -18.48
C LEU A 176 -0.10 -3.59 -18.25
N LYS A 177 -0.84 -4.47 -18.92
CA LYS A 177 -0.61 -5.92 -18.81
C LYS A 177 0.81 -6.31 -19.28
N ALA A 178 1.27 -5.73 -20.39
CA ALA A 178 2.63 -5.96 -20.89
C ALA A 178 3.69 -5.46 -19.89
N PHE A 179 3.48 -4.29 -19.27
CA PHE A 179 4.32 -3.78 -18.18
C PHE A 179 4.35 -4.76 -16.99
N LEU A 180 3.19 -5.22 -16.52
CA LEU A 180 3.11 -6.12 -15.36
C LEU A 180 3.78 -7.48 -15.62
N LEU A 181 3.70 -8.01 -16.84
CA LEU A 181 4.34 -9.26 -17.24
C LEU A 181 5.83 -9.11 -17.59
N SER A 182 6.33 -7.89 -17.71
CA SER A 182 7.77 -7.61 -17.91
C SER A 182 8.51 -7.48 -16.57
N GLU A 183 9.83 -7.24 -16.62
CA GLU A 183 10.65 -6.92 -15.44
C GLU A 183 10.72 -5.40 -15.16
N GLN A 184 10.04 -4.57 -15.94
CA GLN A 184 10.07 -3.11 -15.76
C GLN A 184 9.60 -2.70 -14.36
N GLY A 185 10.33 -1.80 -13.71
CA GLY A 185 10.03 -1.33 -12.35
C GLY A 185 10.41 -2.30 -11.22
N THR A 186 10.85 -3.53 -11.54
CA THR A 186 11.25 -4.52 -10.52
C THR A 186 12.44 -4.03 -9.69
N ASP A 187 13.49 -3.52 -10.33
CA ASP A 187 14.67 -3.01 -9.63
C ASP A 187 14.34 -1.81 -8.75
N ALA A 188 13.47 -0.91 -9.20
CA ALA A 188 13.03 0.25 -8.42
C ALA A 188 12.27 -0.19 -7.15
N VAL A 189 11.35 -1.15 -7.26
CA VAL A 189 10.63 -1.70 -6.11
C VAL A 189 11.58 -2.46 -5.17
N ASN A 190 12.50 -3.26 -5.70
CA ASN A 190 13.49 -3.99 -4.89
C ASN A 190 14.42 -3.02 -4.14
N ALA A 191 14.85 -1.93 -4.76
CA ALA A 191 15.64 -0.90 -4.09
C ALA A 191 14.87 -0.24 -2.93
N GLN A 192 13.56 0.01 -3.11
CA GLN A 192 12.71 0.54 -2.04
C GLN A 192 12.51 -0.49 -0.91
N LEU A 193 12.30 -1.77 -1.22
CA LEU A 193 12.21 -2.86 -0.24
C LEU A 193 13.50 -2.97 0.59
N ALA A 194 14.66 -2.84 -0.04
CA ALA A 194 15.96 -2.90 0.63
C ALA A 194 16.19 -1.73 1.62
N ARG A 195 15.53 -0.58 1.43
CA ARG A 195 15.64 0.58 2.35
C ARG A 195 14.87 0.41 3.66
N ALA A 196 13.84 -0.42 3.69
CA ALA A 196 12.95 -0.52 4.84
C ALA A 196 13.69 -0.87 6.16
N PRO A 197 14.61 -1.85 6.21
CA PRO A 197 15.38 -2.15 7.43
C PRO A 197 16.25 -0.99 7.90
N ASP A 198 16.92 -0.27 6.98
CA ASP A 198 17.79 0.86 7.32
C ASP A 198 17.01 2.03 7.94
N LEU A 199 15.72 2.14 7.62
CA LEU A 199 14.80 3.11 8.18
C LEU A 199 14.13 2.61 9.49
N GLY A 200 14.52 1.43 10.00
CA GLY A 200 13.94 0.83 11.19
C GLY A 200 12.54 0.22 10.97
N ILE A 201 12.13 0.00 9.73
CA ILE A 201 10.84 -0.62 9.39
C ILE A 201 10.97 -2.14 9.52
N ALA A 202 10.51 -2.69 10.63
CA ALA A 202 10.53 -4.13 10.93
C ALA A 202 9.17 -4.81 10.69
N GLY A 203 8.14 -4.04 10.31
CA GLY A 203 6.79 -4.55 10.08
C GLY A 203 5.85 -3.47 9.57
N VAL A 204 4.67 -3.87 9.14
CA VAL A 204 3.70 -2.98 8.49
C VAL A 204 2.31 -3.05 9.12
N PRO A 205 1.53 -1.93 9.04
CA PRO A 205 1.93 -0.67 8.45
C PRO A 205 3.00 0.06 9.26
N GLY A 206 3.87 0.79 8.56
CA GLY A 206 4.83 1.71 9.16
C GLY A 206 4.73 3.07 8.47
N TYR A 207 4.75 4.15 9.22
CA TYR A 207 4.62 5.51 8.70
C TYR A 207 5.86 6.31 9.05
N LEU A 208 6.60 6.80 8.06
CA LEU A 208 7.76 7.66 8.23
C LEU A 208 7.36 9.11 7.94
N LEU A 209 7.28 9.95 8.98
CA LEU A 209 6.86 11.33 8.90
C LEU A 209 8.08 12.25 8.78
N GLY A 210 8.09 13.13 7.78
CA GLY A 210 9.14 14.11 7.55
C GLY A 210 10.54 13.50 7.44
N GLY A 211 10.64 12.25 7.04
CA GLY A 211 11.91 11.51 6.88
C GLY A 211 12.63 11.15 8.19
N GLY A 212 12.08 11.48 9.36
CA GLY A 212 12.80 11.29 10.62
C GLY A 212 12.01 10.71 11.79
N PHE A 213 10.68 10.60 11.70
CA PHE A 213 9.86 10.05 12.77
C PHE A 213 9.05 8.84 12.30
N LEU A 214 9.34 7.67 12.88
CA LEU A 214 8.66 6.42 12.58
C LEU A 214 7.48 6.19 13.52
N LEU A 215 6.26 6.03 12.96
CA LEU A 215 5.06 5.61 13.66
C LEU A 215 4.72 4.18 13.24
N PRO A 216 4.86 3.16 14.11
CA PRO A 216 4.59 1.77 13.75
C PRO A 216 3.14 1.38 13.98
N GLY A 217 2.63 0.47 13.14
CA GLY A 217 1.35 -0.21 13.30
C GLY A 217 0.11 0.65 12.96
N ALA A 218 -1.04 0.00 12.88
CA ALA A 218 -2.33 0.65 12.61
C ALA A 218 -2.83 1.39 13.86
N GLN A 219 -2.32 2.61 14.07
CA GLN A 219 -2.68 3.46 15.20
C GLN A 219 -4.15 3.93 15.12
N SER A 220 -4.71 4.38 16.24
CA SER A 220 -6.03 5.01 16.26
C SER A 220 -6.02 6.35 15.53
N GLU A 221 -7.18 6.77 15.01
CA GLU A 221 -7.37 8.07 14.34
C GLU A 221 -6.92 9.24 15.24
N GLU A 222 -7.24 9.19 16.53
CA GLU A 222 -6.82 10.18 17.51
C GLU A 222 -5.28 10.27 17.62
N THR A 223 -4.60 9.11 17.66
CA THR A 223 -3.14 9.06 17.72
C THR A 223 -2.52 9.61 16.44
N ILE A 224 -3.06 9.23 15.27
CA ILE A 224 -2.60 9.73 13.96
C ILE A 224 -2.75 11.25 13.91
N THR A 225 -3.92 11.78 14.25
CA THR A 225 -4.22 13.22 14.29
C THR A 225 -3.20 13.97 15.15
N LYS A 226 -2.99 13.53 16.39
CA LYS A 226 -2.04 14.17 17.32
C LYS A 226 -0.60 14.16 16.76
N ILE A 227 -0.19 13.04 16.18
CA ILE A 227 1.19 12.88 15.68
C ILE A 227 1.39 13.69 14.40
N VAL A 228 0.44 13.68 13.47
CA VAL A 228 0.52 14.47 12.24
C VAL A 228 0.55 15.96 12.56
N THR A 229 -0.29 16.44 13.48
CA THR A 229 -0.28 17.85 13.91
C THR A 229 1.10 18.26 14.43
N ARG A 230 1.69 17.47 15.33
CA ARG A 230 3.04 17.74 15.86
C ARG A 230 4.13 17.63 14.80
N ALA A 231 3.98 16.70 13.86
CA ALA A 231 4.94 16.55 12.77
C ALA A 231 4.88 17.74 11.80
N LYS A 232 3.70 18.31 11.54
CA LYS A 232 3.54 19.54 10.76
C LYS A 232 4.25 20.73 11.41
N GLU A 233 4.14 20.89 12.72
CA GLU A 233 4.87 21.93 13.47
C GLU A 233 6.39 21.78 13.37
N ARG A 234 6.89 20.54 13.33
CA ARG A 234 8.33 20.24 13.34
C ARG A 234 8.97 20.18 11.96
N PHE A 235 8.24 19.65 10.95
CA PHE A 235 8.77 19.31 9.63
C PHE A 235 8.02 19.98 8.47
N GLY A 236 6.93 20.71 8.73
CA GLY A 236 6.03 21.28 7.72
C GLY A 236 6.39 22.70 7.26
N GLY A 237 7.62 23.17 7.55
CA GLY A 237 8.14 24.47 7.14
C GLY A 237 8.55 24.52 5.68
#